data_2dc6e434e8792c57d5a1ce85a9b3c0a7
#
_entry.id   2dc6e434e8792c57d5a1ce85a9b3c0a7
#
_cell.length_a   1.000
_cell.length_b   1.000
_cell.length_c   1.000
_cell.angle_alpha   90.00
_cell.angle_beta   90.00
_cell.angle_gamma   90.00
#
_symmetry.space_group_name_H-M   'P 1'
#
loop_
_entity.id
_entity.type
_entity.pdbx_description
1 polymer ?
#
loop_
_entity_poly.entity_id
_entity_poly.type
_entity_poly.pdbx_seq_one_letter_code
_entity_poly.pdbx_strand_id
1 'polypeptide(L)'
;DIDYAYDLDRLIDRGITDNQSMINAILAEALPYPLDTLTHGMGSKRSQAEATKLVPFIEEMNREMLTVKGLKGDYTLYIDGERIGTWSGKQLGEGINLAELQTPQYRQAMEVMHLNEYRWEIERNFRDYAWVQYDFFQNKGLLDANDAHAVSVLDAEKGKNIWLQIHRENYAKLMLPHVREARAQQMELLVETIYEINKPQTRKVVLRPN
;
A
#
# COMPACT_ATOMS: atom_id res chain seq x y z
N ASP A 1 4.87 4.44 7.19
CA ASP A 1 4.92 3.50 8.32
C ASP A 1 3.57 2.82 8.39
N ILE A 2 3.46 1.66 7.76
CA ILE A 2 2.40 0.72 8.11
C ILE A 2 2.77 0.33 9.54
N ASP A 3 2.04 0.85 10.50
CA ASP A 3 2.20 0.46 11.89
C ASP A 3 1.76 -1.00 11.99
N TYR A 4 2.73 -1.91 11.92
CA TYR A 4 2.56 -3.31 12.30
C TYR A 4 2.45 -3.42 13.82
N ALA A 5 1.68 -2.53 14.45
CA ALA A 5 1.21 -2.73 15.79
C ALA A 5 0.26 -3.93 15.77
N TYR A 6 0.86 -5.12 15.61
CA TYR A 6 0.14 -6.33 15.89
C TYR A 6 -0.32 -6.24 17.32
N ASP A 7 -1.60 -6.39 17.49
CA ASP A 7 -2.22 -6.50 18.79
C ASP A 7 -1.63 -7.75 19.47
N LEU A 8 -0.57 -7.51 20.26
CA LEU A 8 0.12 -8.57 21.00
C LEU A 8 -0.85 -9.32 21.90
N ASP A 9 -1.85 -8.64 22.44
CA ASP A 9 -2.89 -9.24 23.27
C ASP A 9 -3.71 -10.24 22.44
N ARG A 10 -4.05 -9.90 21.21
CA ARG A 10 -4.73 -10.80 20.29
C ARG A 10 -3.90 -12.05 19.91
N LEU A 11 -2.59 -11.91 19.78
CA LEU A 11 -1.69 -13.05 19.54
C LEU A 11 -1.56 -13.93 20.80
N ILE A 12 -1.49 -13.33 21.99
CA ILE A 12 -1.47 -14.04 23.27
C ILE A 12 -2.79 -14.77 23.49
N ASP A 13 -3.92 -14.17 23.25
CA ASP A 13 -5.25 -14.77 23.31
C ASP A 13 -5.40 -15.99 22.41
N ARG A 14 -4.66 -16.04 21.29
CA ARG A 14 -4.57 -17.20 20.39
C ARG A 14 -3.60 -18.28 20.89
N GLY A 15 -3.00 -18.12 22.06
CA GLY A 15 -2.06 -19.07 22.65
C GLY A 15 -0.66 -19.03 22.02
N ILE A 16 -0.32 -17.95 21.33
CA ILE A 16 0.99 -17.74 20.69
C ILE A 16 1.92 -17.10 21.71
N THR A 17 2.76 -17.91 22.36
CA THR A 17 3.58 -17.48 23.51
C THR A 17 5.08 -17.49 23.24
N ASP A 18 5.53 -18.05 22.12
CA ASP A 18 6.95 -18.06 21.74
C ASP A 18 7.20 -17.16 20.53
N ASN A 19 8.41 -16.60 20.45
CA ASN A 19 8.79 -15.65 19.40
C ASN A 19 8.63 -16.21 17.98
N GLN A 20 8.92 -17.50 17.76
CA GLN A 20 8.85 -18.10 16.43
C GLN A 20 7.39 -18.31 16.00
N SER A 21 6.55 -18.79 16.90
CA SER A 21 5.12 -18.93 16.65
C SER A 21 4.45 -17.58 16.42
N MET A 22 4.88 -16.55 17.15
CA MET A 22 4.42 -15.18 16.99
C MET A 22 4.80 -14.62 15.59
N ILE A 23 6.05 -14.78 15.18
CA ILE A 23 6.52 -14.39 13.85
C ILE A 23 5.75 -15.15 12.76
N ASN A 24 5.55 -16.44 12.91
CA ASN A 24 4.81 -17.25 11.95
C ASN A 24 3.33 -16.85 11.85
N ALA A 25 2.70 -16.49 12.96
CA ALA A 25 1.33 -16.00 12.98
C ALA A 25 1.21 -14.64 12.31
N ILE A 26 2.16 -13.76 12.54
CA ILE A 26 2.26 -12.44 11.89
C ILE A 26 2.39 -12.62 10.37
N LEU A 27 3.32 -13.48 9.92
CA LEU A 27 3.53 -13.77 8.51
C LEU A 27 2.32 -14.45 7.86
N ALA A 28 1.58 -15.27 8.60
CA ALA A 28 0.38 -15.94 8.11
C ALA A 28 -0.84 -15.00 7.98
N GLU A 29 -0.86 -13.89 8.69
CA GLU A 29 -1.94 -12.90 8.63
C GLU A 29 -1.67 -11.71 7.71
N ALA A 30 -0.42 -11.54 7.27
CA ALA A 30 -0.06 -10.46 6.37
C ALA A 30 -0.29 -10.83 4.90
N LEU A 31 -0.70 -9.86 4.11
CA LEU A 31 -0.65 -9.99 2.66
C LEU A 31 0.80 -9.81 2.17
N PRO A 32 1.19 -10.47 1.05
CA PRO A 32 2.50 -10.26 0.48
C PRO A 32 2.69 -8.79 0.07
N TYR A 33 3.91 -8.26 0.26
CA TYR A 33 4.21 -6.91 -0.19
C TYR A 33 4.37 -6.89 -1.72
N PRO A 34 3.55 -6.14 -2.46
CA PRO A 34 3.64 -6.09 -3.91
C PRO A 34 4.85 -5.25 -4.33
N LEU A 35 5.79 -5.88 -5.04
CA LEU A 35 6.99 -5.22 -5.57
C LEU A 35 6.77 -4.61 -6.96
N ASP A 36 5.54 -4.52 -7.38
CA ASP A 36 5.18 -3.96 -8.68
C ASP A 36 5.31 -2.44 -8.71
N THR A 37 5.01 -1.85 -9.85
CA THR A 37 5.25 -0.45 -10.10
C THR A 37 4.40 0.44 -9.20
N LEU A 38 5.02 1.11 -8.23
CA LEU A 38 4.40 2.16 -7.44
C LEU A 38 4.53 3.49 -8.18
N THR A 39 3.41 4.11 -8.50
CA THR A 39 3.35 5.41 -9.16
C THR A 39 3.06 6.53 -8.16
N HIS A 40 3.86 6.65 -7.13
CA HIS A 40 3.72 7.79 -6.22
C HIS A 40 4.03 9.10 -6.93
N GLY A 41 3.06 9.76 -7.50
CA GLY A 41 3.03 11.15 -7.96
C GLY A 41 4.30 11.80 -8.55
N MET A 42 5.46 11.24 -8.30
CA MET A 42 6.77 11.63 -8.78
C MET A 42 7.27 10.75 -9.93
N GLY A 43 6.44 9.87 -10.43
CA GLY A 43 6.60 9.29 -11.76
C GLY A 43 7.63 8.19 -11.96
N SER A 44 8.07 7.45 -10.95
CA SER A 44 8.86 6.25 -11.20
C SER A 44 7.96 5.09 -11.60
N LYS A 45 7.99 4.72 -12.87
CA LYS A 45 7.34 3.51 -13.39
C LYS A 45 8.25 2.27 -13.27
N ARG A 46 9.21 2.27 -12.35
CA ARG A 46 10.14 1.16 -12.16
C ARG A 46 9.67 0.27 -11.02
N SER A 47 9.66 -1.03 -11.28
CA SER A 47 9.45 -2.03 -10.22
C SER A 47 10.50 -1.89 -9.12
N GLN A 48 10.07 -2.07 -7.87
CA GLN A 48 10.97 -2.08 -6.72
C GLN A 48 11.79 -3.38 -6.63
N ALA A 49 11.49 -4.39 -7.44
CA ALA A 49 12.17 -5.68 -7.44
C ALA A 49 13.69 -5.59 -7.62
N GLU A 50 14.18 -4.60 -8.37
CA GLU A 50 15.64 -4.41 -8.53
C GLU A 50 16.30 -3.92 -7.23
N ALA A 51 15.59 -3.16 -6.40
CA ALA A 51 16.10 -2.68 -5.13
C ALA A 51 16.27 -3.83 -4.11
N THR A 52 15.46 -4.87 -4.20
CA THR A 52 15.54 -6.03 -3.30
C THR A 52 16.81 -6.85 -3.51
N LYS A 53 17.52 -6.67 -4.63
CA LYS A 53 18.85 -7.28 -4.85
C LYS A 53 19.95 -6.64 -3.99
N LEU A 54 19.71 -5.45 -3.45
CA LEU A 54 20.66 -4.71 -2.62
C LEU A 54 20.46 -4.97 -1.12
N VAL A 55 19.29 -5.42 -0.74
CA VAL A 55 18.91 -5.72 0.65
C VAL A 55 18.12 -7.03 0.68
N PRO A 56 18.24 -7.87 1.73
CA PRO A 56 17.56 -9.16 1.81
C PRO A 56 16.06 -8.99 2.17
N PHE A 57 15.37 -8.09 1.47
CA PHE A 57 13.97 -7.76 1.77
C PHE A 57 13.04 -8.95 1.58
N ILE A 58 13.25 -9.73 0.51
CA ILE A 58 12.41 -10.91 0.21
C ILE A 58 12.57 -11.96 1.31
N GLU A 59 13.82 -12.22 1.72
CA GLU A 59 14.15 -13.28 2.67
C GLU A 59 13.74 -12.91 4.10
N GLU A 60 13.74 -11.63 4.46
CA GLU A 60 13.49 -11.16 5.81
C GLU A 60 12.06 -10.64 6.04
N MET A 61 11.48 -9.97 5.04
CA MET A 61 10.26 -9.17 5.21
C MET A 61 9.10 -9.63 4.32
N ASN A 62 9.36 -10.29 3.18
CA ASN A 62 8.34 -10.64 2.20
C ASN A 62 8.29 -12.15 1.94
N ARG A 63 7.88 -12.92 2.96
CA ARG A 63 7.85 -14.38 2.92
C ARG A 63 6.45 -14.91 3.13
N GLU A 64 5.98 -15.66 2.13
CA GLU A 64 4.76 -16.48 2.21
C GLU A 64 5.14 -17.91 1.80
N MET A 65 5.72 -18.67 2.74
CA MET A 65 6.35 -19.95 2.44
C MET A 65 5.33 -21.09 2.39
N LEU A 66 5.27 -21.79 1.25
CA LEU A 66 4.57 -23.06 1.12
C LEU A 66 5.59 -24.21 1.13
N THR A 67 5.50 -25.10 2.12
CA THR A 67 6.32 -26.31 2.22
C THR A 67 5.44 -27.55 2.25
N VAL A 68 5.66 -28.47 1.31
CA VAL A 68 4.91 -29.75 1.25
C VAL A 68 5.91 -30.90 1.08
N LYS A 69 6.02 -31.72 2.12
CA LYS A 69 6.98 -32.84 2.21
C LYS A 69 6.37 -34.16 1.70
N GLY A 70 7.25 -35.08 1.28
CA GLY A 70 6.87 -36.43 0.92
C GLY A 70 6.36 -36.61 -0.52
N LEU A 71 6.41 -35.56 -1.33
CA LEU A 71 6.02 -35.61 -2.74
C LEU A 71 7.12 -36.18 -3.63
N LYS A 72 6.72 -36.94 -4.66
CA LYS A 72 7.64 -37.50 -5.69
C LYS A 72 7.16 -37.06 -7.07
N GLY A 73 8.09 -36.59 -7.91
CA GLY A 73 7.78 -36.05 -9.23
C GLY A 73 7.42 -34.57 -9.20
N ASP A 74 6.79 -34.11 -10.26
CA ASP A 74 6.44 -32.71 -10.44
C ASP A 74 4.95 -32.47 -10.18
N TYR A 75 4.64 -31.29 -9.65
CA TYR A 75 3.28 -30.90 -9.30
C TYR A 75 2.97 -29.50 -9.78
N THR A 76 1.76 -29.34 -10.31
CA THR A 76 1.20 -28.03 -10.59
C THR A 76 0.39 -27.55 -9.39
N LEU A 77 0.74 -26.36 -8.88
CA LEU A 77 0.04 -25.67 -7.80
C LEU A 77 -1.12 -24.86 -8.36
N TYR A 78 -2.26 -25.00 -7.72
CA TYR A 78 -3.46 -24.19 -7.92
C TYR A 78 -3.86 -23.52 -6.61
N ILE A 79 -4.24 -22.26 -6.66
CA ILE A 79 -4.84 -21.54 -5.52
C ILE A 79 -6.19 -20.98 -6.01
N ASP A 80 -7.27 -21.33 -5.29
CA ASP A 80 -8.65 -20.99 -5.67
C ASP A 80 -9.05 -21.39 -7.10
N GLY A 81 -8.41 -22.45 -7.62
CA GLY A 81 -8.63 -22.95 -8.99
C GLY A 81 -7.73 -22.34 -10.05
N GLU A 82 -6.99 -21.29 -9.72
CA GLU A 82 -6.03 -20.65 -10.62
C GLU A 82 -4.69 -21.36 -10.61
N ARG A 83 -4.11 -21.57 -11.79
CA ARG A 83 -2.79 -22.17 -11.95
C ARG A 83 -1.70 -21.15 -11.57
N ILE A 84 -0.89 -21.47 -10.56
CA ILE A 84 0.19 -20.60 -10.08
C ILE A 84 1.54 -20.97 -10.72
N GLY A 85 1.90 -22.25 -10.71
CA GLY A 85 3.15 -22.71 -11.29
C GLY A 85 3.34 -24.21 -11.10
N THR A 86 4.52 -24.70 -11.50
CA THR A 86 4.89 -26.11 -11.41
C THR A 86 6.25 -26.22 -10.73
N TRP A 87 6.35 -27.12 -9.76
CA TRP A 87 7.58 -27.41 -9.00
C TRP A 87 7.75 -28.90 -8.77
N SER A 88 8.99 -29.34 -8.64
CA SER A 88 9.30 -30.69 -8.20
C SER A 88 8.93 -30.90 -6.73
N GLY A 89 8.63 -32.14 -6.35
CA GLY A 89 8.38 -32.51 -4.95
C GLY A 89 9.57 -32.14 -4.04
N LYS A 90 10.80 -32.11 -4.57
CA LYS A 90 11.98 -31.64 -3.85
C LYS A 90 11.88 -30.13 -3.54
N GLN A 91 11.60 -29.29 -4.54
CA GLN A 91 11.45 -27.84 -4.36
C GLN A 91 10.31 -27.53 -3.39
N LEU A 92 9.16 -28.19 -3.51
CA LEU A 92 8.05 -28.05 -2.58
C LEU A 92 8.43 -28.49 -1.16
N GLY A 93 9.28 -29.49 -1.02
CA GLY A 93 9.80 -29.98 0.27
C GLY A 93 10.81 -29.03 0.93
N GLU A 94 11.54 -28.27 0.14
CA GLU A 94 12.46 -27.21 0.57
C GLU A 94 11.70 -25.91 0.89
N GLY A 95 10.56 -25.71 0.27
CA GLY A 95 9.71 -24.53 0.40
C GLY A 95 9.82 -23.56 -0.76
N ILE A 96 8.68 -23.06 -1.21
CA ILE A 96 8.60 -22.02 -2.24
C ILE A 96 7.98 -20.75 -1.63
N ASN A 97 8.48 -19.58 -2.04
CA ASN A 97 7.93 -18.31 -1.58
C ASN A 97 6.79 -17.88 -2.52
N LEU A 98 5.57 -17.84 -2.02
CA LEU A 98 4.39 -17.44 -2.78
C LEU A 98 4.29 -15.92 -2.93
N ALA A 99 4.95 -15.14 -2.06
CA ALA A 99 4.89 -13.67 -2.08
C ALA A 99 5.46 -13.05 -3.37
N GLU A 100 6.27 -13.80 -4.12
CA GLU A 100 6.85 -13.37 -5.40
C GLU A 100 6.02 -13.82 -6.62
N LEU A 101 4.89 -14.48 -6.40
CA LEU A 101 4.08 -15.08 -7.45
C LEU A 101 2.76 -14.35 -7.62
N GLN A 102 2.17 -14.42 -8.82
CA GLN A 102 0.87 -13.84 -9.15
C GLN A 102 -0.27 -14.70 -8.57
N THR A 103 -0.35 -14.73 -7.25
CA THR A 103 -1.36 -15.46 -6.50
C THR A 103 -2.63 -14.62 -6.29
N PRO A 104 -3.78 -15.21 -5.92
CA PRO A 104 -4.96 -14.43 -5.50
C PRO A 104 -4.68 -13.45 -4.35
N GLN A 105 -3.85 -13.84 -3.37
CA GLN A 105 -3.45 -12.95 -2.27
C GLN A 105 -2.52 -11.83 -2.74
N TYR A 106 -1.65 -12.07 -3.72
CA TYR A 106 -0.85 -11.02 -4.33
C TYR A 106 -1.74 -9.98 -5.03
N ARG A 107 -2.76 -10.41 -5.77
CA ARG A 107 -3.72 -9.49 -6.40
C ARG A 107 -4.50 -8.69 -5.36
N GLN A 108 -4.91 -9.31 -4.26
CA GLN A 108 -5.54 -8.60 -3.15
C GLN A 108 -4.60 -7.53 -2.58
N ALA A 109 -3.32 -7.82 -2.42
CA ALA A 109 -2.32 -6.84 -1.99
C ALA A 109 -2.16 -5.69 -3.00
N MET A 110 -2.21 -5.98 -4.30
CA MET A 110 -2.19 -4.96 -5.36
C MET A 110 -3.42 -4.05 -5.31
N GLU A 111 -4.61 -4.59 -5.03
CA GLU A 111 -5.83 -3.79 -4.84
C GLU A 111 -5.69 -2.82 -3.67
N VAL A 112 -5.19 -3.29 -2.53
CA VAL A 112 -4.90 -2.45 -1.35
C VAL A 112 -3.89 -1.35 -1.71
N MET A 113 -2.82 -1.71 -2.42
CA MET A 113 -1.81 -0.75 -2.84
C MET A 113 -2.41 0.35 -3.72
N HIS A 114 -3.19 0.01 -4.74
CA HIS A 114 -3.78 0.98 -5.65
C HIS A 114 -4.80 1.90 -4.94
N LEU A 115 -5.62 1.36 -4.05
CA LEU A 115 -6.52 2.19 -3.24
C LEU A 115 -5.74 3.16 -2.35
N ASN A 116 -4.62 2.71 -1.77
CA ASN A 116 -3.76 3.58 -0.97
C ASN A 116 -3.06 4.66 -1.83
N GLU A 117 -2.70 4.37 -3.08
CA GLU A 117 -2.21 5.38 -4.02
C GLU A 117 -3.25 6.46 -4.29
N TYR A 118 -4.51 6.11 -4.53
CA TYR A 118 -5.61 7.08 -4.68
C TYR A 118 -5.80 7.93 -3.43
N ARG A 119 -5.75 7.31 -2.24
CA ARG A 119 -5.80 8.03 -0.97
C ARG A 119 -4.66 9.05 -0.85
N TRP A 120 -3.44 8.66 -1.22
CA TRP A 120 -2.26 9.51 -1.19
C TRP A 120 -2.37 10.71 -2.14
N GLU A 121 -2.98 10.54 -3.31
CA GLU A 121 -3.22 11.65 -4.25
C GLU A 121 -4.18 12.68 -3.66
N ILE A 122 -5.24 12.23 -3.00
CA ILE A 122 -6.17 13.13 -2.32
C ILE A 122 -5.46 13.85 -1.17
N GLU A 123 -4.73 13.12 -0.34
CA GLU A 123 -3.96 13.69 0.77
C GLU A 123 -2.95 14.75 0.27
N ARG A 124 -2.28 14.49 -0.85
CA ARG A 124 -1.37 15.48 -1.47
C ARG A 124 -2.11 16.78 -1.79
N ASN A 125 -3.33 16.72 -2.29
CA ASN A 125 -4.11 17.93 -2.56
C ASN A 125 -4.36 18.73 -1.26
N PHE A 126 -4.64 18.06 -0.15
CA PHE A 126 -4.79 18.72 1.15
C PHE A 126 -3.47 19.31 1.66
N ARG A 127 -2.34 18.62 1.48
CA ARG A 127 -1.02 19.16 1.84
C ARG A 127 -0.68 20.39 1.02
N ASP A 128 -0.97 20.39 -0.29
CA ASP A 128 -0.76 21.53 -1.16
C ASP A 128 -1.61 22.74 -0.72
N TYR A 129 -2.86 22.50 -0.35
CA TYR A 129 -3.74 23.51 0.21
C TYR A 129 -3.21 24.06 1.54
N ALA A 130 -2.83 23.18 2.46
CA ALA A 130 -2.28 23.55 3.76
C ALA A 130 -0.96 24.33 3.60
N TRP A 131 -0.10 23.94 2.67
CA TRP A 131 1.13 24.67 2.39
C TRP A 131 0.84 26.12 1.98
N VAL A 132 -0.12 26.36 1.10
CA VAL A 132 -0.52 27.72 0.71
C VAL A 132 -1.05 28.50 1.92
N GLN A 133 -1.81 27.88 2.79
CA GLN A 133 -2.37 28.53 3.99
C GLN A 133 -1.27 28.87 5.01
N TYR A 134 -0.44 27.92 5.38
CA TYR A 134 0.52 28.07 6.49
C TYR A 134 1.86 28.66 6.09
N ASP A 135 2.42 28.30 4.95
CA ASP A 135 3.72 28.81 4.52
C ASP A 135 3.63 30.12 3.73
N PHE A 136 2.51 30.39 3.08
CA PHE A 136 2.36 31.60 2.29
C PHE A 136 1.40 32.62 2.90
N PHE A 137 0.16 32.25 3.20
CA PHE A 137 -0.85 33.20 3.65
C PHE A 137 -0.71 33.61 5.12
N GLN A 138 -0.25 32.74 6.00
CA GLN A 138 -0.05 33.06 7.41
C GLN A 138 0.83 34.31 7.59
N ASN A 139 1.94 34.39 6.85
CA ASN A 139 2.86 35.53 6.91
C ASN A 139 2.32 36.81 6.27
N LYS A 140 1.17 36.75 5.61
CA LYS A 140 0.50 37.90 4.96
C LYS A 140 -0.79 38.31 5.69
N GLY A 141 -1.08 37.67 6.82
CA GLY A 141 -2.33 37.93 7.56
C GLY A 141 -3.57 37.41 6.83
N LEU A 142 -3.42 36.47 5.91
CA LEU A 142 -4.46 35.86 5.08
C LEU A 142 -4.74 34.40 5.44
N LEU A 143 -4.29 33.93 6.60
CA LEU A 143 -4.59 32.57 7.07
C LEU A 143 -6.11 32.32 7.03
N ASP A 144 -6.50 31.16 6.53
CA ASP A 144 -7.89 30.75 6.30
C ASP A 144 -8.67 31.58 5.25
N ALA A 145 -8.05 32.53 4.59
CA ALA A 145 -8.68 33.23 3.47
C ALA A 145 -8.92 32.28 2.30
N ASN A 146 -10.15 32.26 1.81
CA ASN A 146 -10.63 31.42 0.72
C ASN A 146 -11.54 32.22 -0.22
N ASP A 147 -11.11 33.42 -0.58
CA ASP A 147 -11.86 34.38 -1.39
C ASP A 147 -11.09 34.85 -2.63
N ALA A 148 -11.71 35.70 -3.42
CA ALA A 148 -11.10 36.24 -4.64
C ALA A 148 -9.87 37.11 -4.35
N HIS A 149 -9.80 37.76 -3.18
CA HIS A 149 -8.64 38.54 -2.77
C HIS A 149 -7.43 37.62 -2.52
N ALA A 150 -7.60 36.55 -1.76
CA ALA A 150 -6.56 35.55 -1.53
C ALA A 150 -6.03 34.96 -2.84
N VAL A 151 -6.92 34.63 -3.78
CA VAL A 151 -6.54 34.14 -5.11
C VAL A 151 -5.71 35.20 -5.85
N SER A 152 -6.08 36.46 -5.81
CA SER A 152 -5.35 37.54 -6.49
C SER A 152 -3.94 37.74 -5.92
N VAL A 153 -3.79 37.66 -4.60
CA VAL A 153 -2.49 37.73 -3.92
C VAL A 153 -1.60 36.54 -4.30
N LEU A 154 -2.17 35.33 -4.35
CA LEU A 154 -1.46 34.14 -4.78
C LEU A 154 -1.02 34.24 -6.24
N ASP A 155 -1.89 34.69 -7.13
CA ASP A 155 -1.62 34.83 -8.56
C ASP A 155 -0.55 35.90 -8.85
N ALA A 156 -0.46 36.95 -8.05
CA ALA A 156 0.59 38.00 -8.17
C ALA A 156 1.99 37.45 -7.81
N GLU A 157 2.09 36.45 -6.98
CA GLU A 157 3.35 35.89 -6.46
C GLU A 157 3.76 34.55 -7.09
N LYS A 158 2.83 33.80 -7.71
CA LYS A 158 3.09 32.47 -8.23
C LYS A 158 4.25 32.39 -9.24
N GLY A 159 4.46 33.45 -10.04
CA GLY A 159 5.56 33.53 -11.01
C GLY A 159 6.95 33.71 -10.38
N LYS A 160 7.00 34.09 -9.10
CA LYS A 160 8.23 34.31 -8.35
C LYS A 160 8.63 33.14 -7.46
N ASN A 161 7.71 32.21 -7.23
CA ASN A 161 7.91 31.07 -6.35
C ASN A 161 7.36 29.80 -7.00
N ILE A 162 8.25 28.87 -7.32
CA ILE A 162 7.88 27.59 -7.97
C ILE A 162 6.90 26.76 -7.14
N TRP A 163 6.99 26.80 -5.82
CA TRP A 163 6.08 26.07 -4.96
C TRP A 163 4.66 26.63 -5.01
N LEU A 164 4.51 27.95 -5.05
CA LEU A 164 3.21 28.59 -5.27
C LEU A 164 2.61 28.19 -6.62
N GLN A 165 3.42 28.11 -7.66
CA GLN A 165 2.96 27.66 -8.97
C GLN A 165 2.47 26.22 -8.93
N ILE A 166 3.19 25.32 -8.24
CA ILE A 166 2.83 23.91 -8.11
C ILE A 166 1.54 23.73 -7.30
N HIS A 167 1.43 24.39 -6.14
CA HIS A 167 0.31 24.19 -5.21
C HIS A 167 -0.94 25.00 -5.55
N ARG A 168 -0.81 26.00 -6.40
CA ARG A 168 -1.87 26.95 -6.76
C ARG A 168 -3.12 26.25 -7.31
N GLU A 169 -2.96 25.22 -8.14
CA GLU A 169 -4.08 24.50 -8.75
C GLU A 169 -4.92 23.75 -7.73
N ASN A 170 -4.26 23.06 -6.81
CA ASN A 170 -4.95 22.35 -5.74
C ASN A 170 -5.57 23.30 -4.73
N TYR A 171 -4.91 24.41 -4.40
CA TYR A 171 -5.50 25.46 -3.58
C TYR A 171 -6.83 25.97 -4.17
N ALA A 172 -6.85 26.30 -5.47
CA ALA A 172 -8.05 26.82 -6.12
C ALA A 172 -9.26 25.88 -6.08
N LYS A 173 -9.03 24.59 -6.01
CA LYS A 173 -10.08 23.58 -5.85
C LYS A 173 -10.52 23.46 -4.38
N LEU A 174 -9.54 23.33 -3.47
CA LEU A 174 -9.81 23.07 -2.06
C LEU A 174 -10.18 24.31 -1.24
N MET A 175 -10.00 25.52 -1.77
CA MET A 175 -10.60 26.72 -1.18
C MET A 175 -12.14 26.66 -1.17
N LEU A 176 -12.74 25.88 -2.06
CA LEU A 176 -14.19 25.69 -2.14
C LEU A 176 -14.63 24.65 -1.08
N PRO A 177 -15.45 25.05 -0.06
CA PRO A 177 -15.75 24.19 1.08
C PRO A 177 -16.33 22.84 0.72
N HIS A 178 -17.30 22.80 -0.19
CA HIS A 178 -17.96 21.55 -0.59
C HIS A 178 -17.03 20.63 -1.38
N VAL A 179 -16.07 21.17 -2.15
CA VAL A 179 -15.04 20.37 -2.83
C VAL A 179 -14.11 19.74 -1.81
N ARG A 180 -13.69 20.53 -0.82
CA ARG A 180 -12.84 20.05 0.28
C ARG A 180 -13.51 18.96 1.10
N GLU A 181 -14.78 19.16 1.46
CA GLU A 181 -15.58 18.17 2.18
C GLU A 181 -15.74 16.87 1.39
N ALA A 182 -16.12 16.95 0.11
CA ALA A 182 -16.27 15.77 -0.75
C ALA A 182 -14.94 14.99 -0.89
N ARG A 183 -13.80 15.68 -0.97
CA ARG A 183 -12.49 15.02 -0.99
C ARG A 183 -12.14 14.35 0.33
N ALA A 184 -12.48 14.95 1.46
CA ALA A 184 -12.29 14.34 2.77
C ALA A 184 -13.11 13.04 2.89
N GLN A 185 -14.39 13.09 2.53
CA GLN A 185 -15.27 11.91 2.53
C GLN A 185 -14.75 10.80 1.59
N GLN A 186 -14.23 11.16 0.42
CA GLN A 186 -13.63 10.21 -0.50
C GLN A 186 -12.39 9.54 0.11
N MET A 187 -11.57 10.28 0.84
CA MET A 187 -10.40 9.73 1.51
C MET A 187 -10.81 8.76 2.63
N GLU A 188 -11.82 9.08 3.42
CA GLU A 188 -12.38 8.19 4.45
C GLU A 188 -12.91 6.90 3.84
N LEU A 189 -13.69 6.98 2.76
CA LEU A 189 -14.21 5.80 2.05
C LEU A 189 -13.07 4.88 1.56
N LEU A 190 -11.98 5.46 1.04
CA LEU A 190 -10.81 4.67 0.62
C LEU A 190 -10.15 3.97 1.81
N VAL A 191 -10.02 4.65 2.95
CA VAL A 191 -9.47 4.05 4.18
C VAL A 191 -10.35 2.89 4.65
N GLU A 192 -11.67 3.08 4.74
CA GLU A 192 -12.60 2.02 5.12
C GLU A 192 -12.50 0.81 4.19
N THR A 193 -12.50 1.06 2.87
CA THR A 193 -12.37 0.00 1.86
C THR A 193 -11.05 -0.76 2.01
N ILE A 194 -9.93 -0.06 2.21
CA ILE A 194 -8.62 -0.68 2.46
C ILE A 194 -8.68 -1.60 3.68
N TYR A 195 -9.21 -1.13 4.80
CA TYR A 195 -9.34 -1.92 6.02
C TYR A 195 -10.31 -3.10 5.90
N GLU A 196 -11.27 -3.03 4.99
CA GLU A 196 -12.16 -4.15 4.70
C GLU A 196 -11.44 -5.25 3.90
N ILE A 197 -10.68 -4.86 2.86
CA ILE A 197 -10.11 -5.82 1.92
C ILE A 197 -8.68 -6.26 2.26
N ASN A 198 -7.97 -5.62 3.18
CA ASN A 198 -6.60 -5.99 3.54
C ASN A 198 -6.49 -7.25 4.42
N LYS A 199 -7.63 -7.81 4.82
CA LYS A 199 -7.66 -9.00 5.68
C LYS A 199 -7.31 -10.25 4.87
N PRO A 200 -6.39 -11.10 5.35
CA PRO A 200 -6.11 -12.38 4.73
C PRO A 200 -7.36 -13.24 4.61
N GLN A 201 -7.54 -13.87 3.47
CA GLN A 201 -8.68 -14.75 3.20
C GLN A 201 -8.25 -16.21 3.20
N THR A 202 -9.14 -17.10 3.61
CA THR A 202 -8.93 -18.54 3.47
C THR A 202 -8.88 -18.90 1.99
N ARG A 203 -7.80 -19.56 1.57
CA ARG A 203 -7.55 -19.97 0.19
C ARG A 203 -7.57 -21.50 0.06
N LYS A 204 -8.10 -21.99 -1.05
CA LYS A 204 -8.06 -23.41 -1.38
C LYS A 204 -6.81 -23.72 -2.19
N VAL A 205 -5.84 -24.37 -1.56
CA VAL A 205 -4.58 -24.79 -2.20
C VAL A 205 -4.71 -26.24 -2.68
N VAL A 206 -4.37 -26.50 -3.94
CA VAL A 206 -4.42 -27.82 -4.56
C VAL A 206 -3.12 -28.09 -5.35
N LEU A 207 -2.50 -29.23 -5.09
CA LEU A 207 -1.40 -29.76 -5.87
C LEU A 207 -1.89 -30.90 -6.75
N ARG A 208 -1.63 -30.83 -8.06
CA ARG A 208 -1.96 -31.90 -9.01
C ARG A 208 -0.66 -32.47 -9.58
N PRO A 209 -0.44 -33.79 -9.54
CA PRO A 209 0.70 -34.41 -10.19
C PRO A 209 0.62 -34.19 -11.71
N ASN A 210 1.77 -33.99 -12.31
CA ASN A 210 1.93 -33.87 -13.77
C ASN A 210 2.13 -35.24 -14.43
#